data_5d7ac2bcfe54ebd239b2f98dbc1abc12
#
_entry.id   5d7ac2bcfe54ebd239b2f98dbc1abc12
#
_cell.length_a   1.000
_cell.length_b   1.000
_cell.length_c   1.000
_cell.angle_alpha   90.00
_cell.angle_beta   90.00
_cell.angle_gamma   90.00
#
_symmetry.space_group_name_H-M   'P 1'
#
loop_
_entity.id
_entity.type
_entity.pdbx_description
1 polymer ?
#
loop_
_entity_poly.entity_id
_entity_poly.type
_entity_poly.pdbx_seq_one_letter_code
_entity_poly.pdbx_strand_id
1 'polypeptide(L)'
;MEFRIATAQDTPHVENLWAYCFEPKEDPFFQYYFTNCYEPENTMVGLEQDQLLSTVHLRQYNLNVRGAVLPTSYMVGVATHPAARRGGVGGALLTAALEELRKRGQAMTILMPSKAAFYQQYGWELYAHQWVNTMSLEDLRPMTDKTLSFGLLNSVDQWTLLDPIYKTYTARLSGYAERGEKEWKRLLGSFFAEGVNVAVVRNDDHVIEGYAVYRLGQPEIPVTELVYTTRRAQRALLNYFYNHRSQGTSIRWNEGLHDTYYRFYPDGRTGHATMPYMMSRIVDVKAAFEAIPVNQEALMMPITMTFAVKDGLCSWNKGRYEVQYGSALTPSVKKISDTIEGETDITIEVGALSQLLMGTLTARDLAFEGKLSVSEEWLDYFDILYSEQKTYINEWW
;
A
#
# COMPACT_ATOMS: atom_id res chain seq x y z
N MET A 1 -5.62 23.08 -19.77
CA MET A 1 -5.26 22.84 -18.35
C MET A 1 -3.76 22.59 -18.27
N GLU A 2 -3.05 23.26 -17.39
CA GLU A 2 -1.63 23.10 -17.11
C GLU A 2 -1.46 22.24 -15.87
N PHE A 3 -0.48 21.32 -15.89
CA PHE A 3 -0.12 20.49 -14.72
C PHE A 3 1.31 20.80 -14.29
N ARG A 4 1.51 21.08 -13.03
CA ARG A 4 2.83 21.38 -12.44
C ARG A 4 2.89 21.00 -10.97
N ILE A 5 4.09 20.95 -10.43
CA ILE A 5 4.30 20.85 -8.97
C ILE A 5 3.82 22.13 -8.30
N ALA A 6 3.16 21.99 -7.17
CA ALA A 6 2.66 23.10 -6.39
C ALA A 6 3.82 23.91 -5.76
N THR A 7 3.51 25.14 -5.45
CA THR A 7 4.35 26.06 -4.68
C THR A 7 3.65 26.38 -3.36
N ALA A 8 4.33 27.03 -2.43
CA ALA A 8 3.71 27.48 -1.19
C ALA A 8 2.50 28.41 -1.41
N GLN A 9 2.48 29.14 -2.55
CA GLN A 9 1.38 30.04 -2.90
C GLN A 9 0.10 29.28 -3.27
N ASP A 10 0.21 28.02 -3.72
CA ASP A 10 -0.94 27.18 -4.09
C ASP A 10 -1.62 26.56 -2.87
N THR A 11 -0.93 26.50 -1.71
CA THR A 11 -1.41 25.81 -0.50
C THR A 11 -2.85 26.18 -0.12
N PRO A 12 -3.27 27.47 -0.04
CA PRO A 12 -4.64 27.81 0.32
C PRO A 12 -5.69 27.26 -0.67
N HIS A 13 -5.33 27.16 -1.96
CA HIS A 13 -6.21 26.64 -3.00
C HIS A 13 -6.30 25.10 -2.93
N VAL A 14 -5.20 24.43 -2.63
CA VAL A 14 -5.15 22.97 -2.38
C VAL A 14 -5.99 22.62 -1.17
N GLU A 15 -5.84 23.34 -0.05
CA GLU A 15 -6.68 23.20 1.16
C GLU A 15 -8.16 23.36 0.86
N ASN A 16 -8.54 24.38 0.06
CA ASN A 16 -9.93 24.61 -0.29
C ASN A 16 -10.50 23.46 -1.13
N LEU A 17 -9.74 22.95 -2.10
CA LEU A 17 -10.18 21.82 -2.92
C LEU A 17 -10.27 20.53 -2.09
N TRP A 18 -9.32 20.31 -1.19
CA TRP A 18 -9.37 19.17 -0.25
C TRP A 18 -10.60 19.26 0.65
N ALA A 19 -10.82 20.42 1.30
CA ALA A 19 -11.97 20.62 2.17
C ALA A 19 -13.32 20.46 1.46
N TYR A 20 -13.35 20.76 0.16
CA TYR A 20 -14.54 20.53 -0.65
C TYR A 20 -14.76 19.05 -1.01
N CYS A 21 -13.69 18.28 -1.22
CA CYS A 21 -13.77 16.92 -1.73
C CYS A 21 -13.73 15.84 -0.63
N PHE A 22 -13.15 16.15 0.52
CA PHE A 22 -12.84 15.18 1.59
C PHE A 22 -13.29 15.72 2.94
N GLU A 23 -12.38 16.00 3.87
CA GLU A 23 -12.65 16.48 5.21
C GLU A 23 -12.67 18.01 5.30
N PRO A 24 -13.61 18.61 6.04
CA PRO A 24 -13.65 20.07 6.26
C PRO A 24 -12.42 20.56 7.04
N LYS A 25 -12.12 21.86 6.94
CA LYS A 25 -10.91 22.45 7.56
C LYS A 25 -10.86 22.35 9.08
N GLU A 26 -12.01 22.21 9.71
CA GLU A 26 -12.16 22.06 11.17
C GLU A 26 -11.86 20.63 11.64
N ASP A 27 -11.76 19.66 10.73
CA ASP A 27 -11.47 18.27 11.05
C ASP A 27 -10.05 18.11 11.62
N PRO A 28 -9.87 17.39 12.74
CA PRO A 28 -8.56 17.21 13.36
C PRO A 28 -7.53 16.57 12.42
N PHE A 29 -7.96 15.62 11.56
CA PHE A 29 -7.10 15.02 10.56
C PHE A 29 -6.65 16.06 9.53
N PHE A 30 -7.57 16.89 8.98
CA PHE A 30 -7.23 17.95 8.03
C PHE A 30 -6.18 18.89 8.62
N GLN A 31 -6.41 19.39 9.85
CA GLN A 31 -5.50 20.32 10.51
C GLN A 31 -4.11 19.71 10.71
N TYR A 32 -4.08 18.47 11.20
CA TYR A 32 -2.81 17.76 11.39
C TYR A 32 -2.09 17.54 10.06
N TYR A 33 -2.82 17.07 9.03
CA TYR A 33 -2.27 16.74 7.72
C TYR A 33 -1.62 17.95 7.06
N PHE A 34 -2.33 19.07 6.96
CA PHE A 34 -1.81 20.27 6.31
C PHE A 34 -0.69 20.96 7.10
N THR A 35 -0.67 20.81 8.43
CA THR A 35 0.39 21.36 9.27
C THR A 35 1.67 20.51 9.28
N ASN A 36 1.56 19.18 9.26
CA ASN A 36 2.68 18.27 9.56
C ASN A 36 3.06 17.34 8.42
N CYS A 37 2.17 17.11 7.46
CA CYS A 37 2.34 16.09 6.43
C CYS A 37 2.35 16.62 5.01
N TYR A 38 1.62 17.69 4.75
CA TYR A 38 1.53 18.31 3.44
C TYR A 38 2.86 18.94 3.02
N GLU A 39 3.26 18.71 1.79
CA GLU A 39 4.50 19.22 1.19
C GLU A 39 4.15 19.71 -0.23
N PRO A 40 4.17 21.05 -0.50
CA PRO A 40 3.85 21.58 -1.83
C PRO A 40 4.71 20.99 -2.95
N GLU A 41 6.00 20.81 -2.70
CA GLU A 41 6.96 20.19 -3.63
C GLU A 41 6.66 18.72 -3.96
N ASN A 42 5.80 18.10 -3.17
CA ASN A 42 5.27 16.75 -3.36
C ASN A 42 3.77 16.77 -3.72
N THR A 43 3.31 17.84 -4.35
CA THR A 43 1.91 17.95 -4.77
C THR A 43 1.83 18.38 -6.22
N MET A 44 1.13 17.61 -7.05
CA MET A 44 0.81 17.98 -8.43
C MET A 44 -0.52 18.73 -8.45
N VAL A 45 -0.58 19.85 -9.14
CA VAL A 45 -1.80 20.66 -9.32
C VAL A 45 -2.12 20.83 -10.80
N GLY A 46 -3.40 20.87 -11.11
CA GLY A 46 -3.92 21.19 -12.45
C GLY A 46 -4.68 22.49 -12.42
N LEU A 47 -4.24 23.45 -13.26
CA LEU A 47 -4.76 24.80 -13.34
C LEU A 47 -5.39 25.06 -14.73
N GLU A 48 -6.47 25.81 -14.74
CA GLU A 48 -7.08 26.37 -15.95
C GLU A 48 -7.44 27.83 -15.70
N GLN A 49 -6.90 28.73 -16.50
CA GLN A 49 -7.07 30.17 -16.31
C GLN A 49 -6.75 30.63 -14.88
N ASP A 50 -5.61 30.17 -14.33
CA ASP A 50 -5.12 30.39 -12.96
C ASP A 50 -6.02 29.83 -11.84
N GLN A 51 -7.10 29.13 -12.17
CA GLN A 51 -7.93 28.45 -11.20
C GLN A 51 -7.44 27.00 -10.97
N LEU A 52 -7.16 26.64 -9.71
CA LEU A 52 -6.80 25.29 -9.32
C LEU A 52 -8.06 24.41 -9.36
N LEU A 53 -8.05 23.40 -10.26
CA LEU A 53 -9.18 22.52 -10.50
C LEU A 53 -8.90 21.05 -10.17
N SER A 54 -7.64 20.66 -10.01
CA SER A 54 -7.31 19.29 -9.63
C SER A 54 -6.00 19.23 -8.85
N THR A 55 -5.86 18.20 -8.01
CA THR A 55 -4.65 17.95 -7.23
C THR A 55 -4.45 16.46 -6.96
N VAL A 56 -3.19 16.07 -6.78
CA VAL A 56 -2.77 14.80 -6.18
C VAL A 56 -1.52 15.02 -5.36
N HIS A 57 -1.48 14.51 -4.14
CA HIS A 57 -0.33 14.58 -3.27
C HIS A 57 0.52 13.32 -3.46
N LEU A 58 1.81 13.49 -3.70
CA LEU A 58 2.80 12.45 -3.97
C LEU A 58 3.62 12.20 -2.69
N ARG A 59 2.98 11.63 -1.67
CA ARG A 59 3.65 11.41 -0.37
C ARG A 59 4.81 10.44 -0.54
N GLN A 60 5.98 10.88 -0.11
CA GLN A 60 7.20 10.08 -0.25
C GLN A 60 7.27 8.98 0.80
N TYR A 61 7.47 7.75 0.34
CA TYR A 61 7.61 6.52 1.12
C TYR A 61 8.77 5.69 0.63
N ASN A 62 9.25 4.81 1.47
CA ASN A 62 10.05 3.67 1.08
C ASN A 62 9.17 2.40 1.19
N LEU A 63 9.02 1.69 0.08
CA LEU A 63 8.24 0.46 0.04
C LEU A 63 9.18 -0.74 -0.03
N ASN A 64 9.01 -1.72 0.85
CA ASN A 64 9.75 -2.96 0.77
C ASN A 64 9.04 -3.93 -0.17
N VAL A 65 9.68 -4.26 -1.28
CA VAL A 65 9.15 -5.22 -2.26
C VAL A 65 10.16 -6.33 -2.45
N ARG A 66 9.79 -7.56 -2.12
CA ARG A 66 10.67 -8.74 -2.21
C ARG A 66 12.03 -8.55 -1.52
N GLY A 67 12.05 -7.79 -0.41
CA GLY A 67 13.26 -7.48 0.35
C GLY A 67 14.07 -6.30 -0.18
N ALA A 68 13.74 -5.71 -1.32
CA ALA A 68 14.33 -4.45 -1.77
C ALA A 68 13.52 -3.24 -1.28
N VAL A 69 14.21 -2.20 -0.86
CA VAL A 69 13.61 -0.93 -0.43
C VAL A 69 13.57 0.03 -1.61
N LEU A 70 12.38 0.37 -2.05
CA LEU A 70 12.13 1.21 -3.23
C LEU A 70 11.61 2.58 -2.82
N PRO A 71 12.25 3.68 -3.23
CA PRO A 71 11.63 5.00 -3.16
C PRO A 71 10.33 5.01 -3.95
N THR A 72 9.23 5.34 -3.30
CA THR A 72 7.88 5.21 -3.85
C THR A 72 7.03 6.38 -3.40
N SER A 73 6.15 6.87 -4.25
CA SER A 73 5.13 7.83 -3.85
C SER A 73 3.81 7.13 -3.56
N TYR A 74 3.22 7.43 -2.43
CA TYR A 74 1.83 7.12 -2.15
C TYR A 74 0.97 8.29 -2.63
N MET A 75 0.18 8.07 -3.67
CA MET A 75 -0.73 9.06 -4.20
C MET A 75 -1.97 9.15 -3.32
N VAL A 76 -2.16 10.29 -2.67
CA VAL A 76 -3.32 10.59 -1.82
C VAL A 76 -4.00 11.87 -2.29
N GLY A 77 -5.25 12.09 -1.86
CA GLY A 77 -5.97 13.33 -2.16
C GLY A 77 -6.14 13.57 -3.66
N VAL A 78 -6.40 12.53 -4.45
CA VAL A 78 -6.70 12.67 -5.89
C VAL A 78 -8.05 13.36 -6.03
N ALA A 79 -8.03 14.67 -6.21
CA ALA A 79 -9.22 15.49 -6.30
C ALA A 79 -9.36 16.17 -7.65
N THR A 80 -10.60 16.30 -8.14
CA THR A 80 -10.96 17.14 -9.29
C THR A 80 -12.23 17.88 -8.95
N HIS A 81 -12.18 19.20 -9.07
CA HIS A 81 -13.35 20.05 -8.86
C HIS A 81 -14.51 19.62 -9.77
N PRO A 82 -15.75 19.56 -9.28
CA PRO A 82 -16.90 19.08 -10.06
C PRO A 82 -17.07 19.74 -11.43
N ALA A 83 -16.76 21.03 -11.54
CA ALA A 83 -16.83 21.79 -12.80
C ALA A 83 -15.87 21.26 -13.88
N ALA A 84 -14.78 20.58 -13.49
CA ALA A 84 -13.76 20.05 -14.40
C ALA A 84 -13.87 18.52 -14.59
N ARG A 85 -14.86 17.87 -13.95
CA ARG A 85 -15.06 16.41 -14.09
C ARG A 85 -15.60 16.04 -15.47
N ARG A 86 -15.36 14.77 -15.86
CA ARG A 86 -15.80 14.14 -17.13
C ARG A 86 -15.12 14.67 -18.40
N GLY A 87 -14.13 15.56 -18.26
CA GLY A 87 -13.30 16.08 -19.38
C GLY A 87 -11.92 15.40 -19.49
N GLY A 88 -11.71 14.21 -18.90
CA GLY A 88 -10.40 13.52 -18.95
C GLY A 88 -9.35 14.07 -17.98
N VAL A 89 -9.69 15.08 -17.17
CA VAL A 89 -8.76 15.77 -16.25
C VAL A 89 -8.08 14.82 -15.27
N GLY A 90 -8.82 13.84 -14.71
CA GLY A 90 -8.24 12.86 -13.80
C GLY A 90 -7.14 12.00 -14.44
N GLY A 91 -7.36 11.53 -15.67
CA GLY A 91 -6.34 10.79 -16.43
C GLY A 91 -5.12 11.65 -16.75
N ALA A 92 -5.34 12.92 -17.16
CA ALA A 92 -4.25 13.85 -17.46
C ALA A 92 -3.44 14.20 -16.20
N LEU A 93 -4.09 14.42 -15.05
CA LEU A 93 -3.44 14.63 -13.75
C LEU A 93 -2.57 13.43 -13.38
N LEU A 94 -3.11 12.20 -13.49
CA LEU A 94 -2.38 10.97 -13.18
C LEU A 94 -1.20 10.77 -14.13
N THR A 95 -1.34 11.11 -15.44
CA THR A 95 -0.23 11.06 -16.39
C THR A 95 0.89 12.02 -15.98
N ALA A 96 0.54 13.29 -15.70
CA ALA A 96 1.52 14.28 -15.26
C ALA A 96 2.23 13.88 -13.96
N ALA A 97 1.48 13.30 -13.02
CA ALA A 97 2.05 12.76 -11.79
C ALA A 97 3.04 11.61 -12.07
N LEU A 98 2.69 10.66 -12.94
CA LEU A 98 3.57 9.55 -13.32
C LEU A 98 4.84 10.02 -14.05
N GLU A 99 4.73 11.05 -14.92
CA GLU A 99 5.88 11.68 -15.56
C GLU A 99 6.84 12.30 -14.52
N GLU A 100 6.28 12.96 -13.52
CA GLU A 100 7.06 13.55 -12.43
C GLU A 100 7.75 12.46 -11.59
N LEU A 101 7.04 11.37 -11.24
CA LEU A 101 7.63 10.25 -10.49
C LEU A 101 8.76 9.58 -11.29
N ARG A 102 8.59 9.45 -12.60
CA ARG A 102 9.63 8.94 -13.49
C ARG A 102 10.87 9.84 -13.48
N LYS A 103 10.69 11.17 -13.55
CA LYS A 103 11.80 12.14 -13.43
C LYS A 103 12.53 12.02 -12.08
N ARG A 104 11.82 11.68 -11.01
CA ARG A 104 12.38 11.39 -9.68
C ARG A 104 13.06 10.02 -9.58
N GLY A 105 13.05 9.22 -10.64
CA GLY A 105 13.65 7.88 -10.67
C GLY A 105 12.87 6.83 -9.90
N GLN A 106 11.59 7.06 -9.61
CA GLN A 106 10.75 6.08 -8.93
C GLN A 106 10.27 4.99 -9.92
N ALA A 107 10.45 3.75 -9.55
CA ALA A 107 10.09 2.60 -10.36
C ALA A 107 8.59 2.31 -10.34
N MET A 108 7.93 2.59 -9.21
CA MET A 108 6.51 2.33 -9.00
C MET A 108 5.86 3.35 -8.06
N THR A 109 4.54 3.31 -7.99
CA THR A 109 3.70 4.13 -7.11
C THR A 109 2.56 3.29 -6.53
N ILE A 110 2.02 3.73 -5.40
CA ILE A 110 0.87 3.10 -4.73
C ILE A 110 -0.24 4.11 -4.49
N LEU A 111 -1.46 3.63 -4.34
CA LEU A 111 -2.61 4.41 -3.85
C LEU A 111 -3.65 3.51 -3.17
N MET A 112 -4.38 4.07 -2.23
CA MET A 112 -5.58 3.45 -1.68
C MET A 112 -6.80 3.95 -2.49
N PRO A 113 -7.51 3.07 -3.21
CA PRO A 113 -8.56 3.49 -4.10
C PRO A 113 -9.87 3.76 -3.34
N SER A 114 -10.50 4.90 -3.61
CA SER A 114 -11.91 5.08 -3.27
C SER A 114 -12.82 4.18 -4.13
N LYS A 115 -12.40 3.91 -5.36
CA LYS A 115 -13.04 2.99 -6.31
C LYS A 115 -11.97 2.38 -7.23
N ALA A 116 -11.63 1.11 -7.03
CA ALA A 116 -10.56 0.44 -7.77
C ALA A 116 -10.76 0.51 -9.30
N ALA A 117 -11.98 0.29 -9.80
CA ALA A 117 -12.28 0.34 -11.23
C ALA A 117 -11.92 1.67 -11.92
N PHE A 118 -11.91 2.78 -11.17
CA PHE A 118 -11.46 4.07 -11.71
C PHE A 118 -9.96 4.07 -12.03
N TYR A 119 -9.15 3.44 -11.19
CA TYR A 119 -7.70 3.42 -11.36
C TYR A 119 -7.23 2.29 -12.26
N GLN A 120 -7.98 1.17 -12.32
CA GLN A 120 -7.64 0.03 -13.19
C GLN A 120 -7.58 0.42 -14.67
N GLN A 121 -8.47 1.29 -15.15
CA GLN A 121 -8.42 1.78 -16.54
C GLN A 121 -7.12 2.53 -16.87
N TYR A 122 -6.37 2.97 -15.85
CA TYR A 122 -5.10 3.67 -15.97
C TYR A 122 -3.89 2.79 -15.62
N GLY A 123 -4.08 1.49 -15.45
CA GLY A 123 -3.02 0.49 -15.22
C GLY A 123 -2.58 0.34 -13.76
N TRP A 124 -3.35 0.83 -12.78
CA TRP A 124 -3.20 0.40 -11.39
C TRP A 124 -3.90 -0.92 -11.18
N GLU A 125 -3.31 -1.79 -10.35
CA GLU A 125 -3.95 -3.04 -9.94
C GLU A 125 -3.81 -3.27 -8.43
N LEU A 126 -4.78 -3.97 -7.86
CA LEU A 126 -4.76 -4.33 -6.43
C LEU A 126 -3.59 -5.28 -6.15
N TYR A 127 -2.78 -4.92 -5.15
CA TYR A 127 -1.69 -5.78 -4.68
C TYR A 127 -1.85 -6.18 -3.21
N ALA A 128 -2.63 -5.44 -2.43
CA ALA A 128 -2.90 -5.79 -1.04
C ALA A 128 -4.39 -5.76 -0.76
N HIS A 129 -4.85 -6.83 -0.10
CA HIS A 129 -6.17 -6.94 0.50
C HIS A 129 -6.00 -7.12 1.99
N GLN A 130 -7.06 -6.83 2.75
CA GLN A 130 -7.10 -7.06 4.18
C GLN A 130 -8.28 -7.95 4.54
N TRP A 131 -8.10 -8.80 5.54
CA TRP A 131 -9.19 -9.36 6.31
C TRP A 131 -9.79 -8.26 7.18
N VAL A 132 -11.09 -8.10 7.12
CA VAL A 132 -11.87 -7.29 8.05
C VAL A 132 -12.62 -8.25 8.95
N ASN A 133 -12.31 -8.22 10.22
CA ASN A 133 -12.92 -9.07 11.24
C ASN A 133 -13.83 -8.21 12.12
N THR A 134 -15.07 -8.61 12.29
CA THR A 134 -16.03 -8.01 13.24
C THR A 134 -16.55 -9.07 14.18
N MET A 135 -16.46 -8.83 15.48
CA MET A 135 -16.86 -9.80 16.49
C MET A 135 -17.45 -9.09 17.71
N SER A 136 -18.43 -9.70 18.37
CA SER A 136 -18.87 -9.19 19.67
C SER A 136 -17.74 -9.27 20.69
N LEU A 137 -17.68 -8.32 21.63
CA LEU A 137 -16.64 -8.36 22.66
C LEU A 137 -16.76 -9.62 23.54
N GLU A 138 -17.96 -10.16 23.74
CA GLU A 138 -18.17 -11.40 24.52
C GLU A 138 -17.57 -12.62 23.80
N ASP A 139 -17.64 -12.67 22.48
CA ASP A 139 -17.10 -13.78 21.68
C ASP A 139 -15.57 -13.82 21.65
N LEU A 140 -14.89 -12.73 22.07
CA LEU A 140 -13.44 -12.74 22.25
C LEU A 140 -12.99 -13.62 23.42
N ARG A 141 -13.85 -13.89 24.41
CA ARG A 141 -13.50 -14.57 25.65
C ARG A 141 -12.67 -15.87 25.48
N PRO A 142 -13.02 -16.80 24.58
CA PRO A 142 -12.24 -18.03 24.40
C PRO A 142 -10.89 -17.81 23.71
N MET A 143 -10.66 -16.64 23.13
CA MET A 143 -9.45 -16.29 22.40
C MET A 143 -8.49 -15.41 23.22
N THR A 144 -8.81 -15.11 24.49
CA THR A 144 -8.02 -14.20 25.32
C THR A 144 -6.82 -14.88 25.99
N ASP A 145 -5.79 -14.07 26.28
CA ASP A 145 -4.65 -14.40 27.12
C ASP A 145 -4.46 -13.29 28.16
N LYS A 146 -4.21 -13.67 29.42
CA LYS A 146 -4.11 -12.73 30.54
C LYS A 146 -2.71 -12.64 31.14
N THR A 147 -1.73 -13.24 30.47
CA THR A 147 -0.36 -13.36 30.98
C THR A 147 0.51 -12.13 30.67
N LEU A 148 0.06 -11.23 29.79
CA LEU A 148 0.78 -10.00 29.46
C LEU A 148 0.13 -8.79 30.14
N SER A 149 0.96 -7.83 30.54
CA SER A 149 0.51 -6.55 31.08
C SER A 149 0.23 -5.52 29.96
N PHE A 150 -0.61 -4.52 30.25
CA PHE A 150 -1.01 -3.49 29.29
C PHE A 150 -0.40 -2.13 29.61
N GLY A 151 -0.23 -1.32 28.58
CA GLY A 151 0.13 0.08 28.69
C GLY A 151 -0.49 0.90 27.54
N LEU A 152 -0.60 2.21 27.74
CA LEU A 152 -1.00 3.16 26.70
C LEU A 152 0.19 4.05 26.37
N LEU A 153 0.34 4.37 25.09
CA LEU A 153 1.30 5.38 24.63
C LEU A 153 0.60 6.74 24.57
N ASN A 154 1.35 7.79 24.86
CA ASN A 154 0.84 9.16 24.91
C ASN A 154 1.82 10.21 24.32
N SER A 155 2.91 9.76 23.72
CA SER A 155 3.91 10.60 23.07
C SER A 155 4.37 10.01 21.75
N VAL A 156 4.58 10.86 20.76
CA VAL A 156 5.14 10.47 19.48
C VAL A 156 6.56 9.91 19.61
N ASP A 157 7.32 10.34 20.61
CA ASP A 157 8.69 9.84 20.84
C ASP A 157 8.74 8.38 21.33
N GLN A 158 7.61 7.82 21.75
CA GLN A 158 7.48 6.40 22.07
C GLN A 158 7.40 5.49 20.84
N TRP A 159 7.54 6.03 19.63
CA TRP A 159 7.63 5.25 18.40
C TRP A 159 8.72 4.16 18.45
N THR A 160 9.81 4.43 19.17
CA THR A 160 10.91 3.48 19.36
C THR A 160 10.50 2.17 20.04
N LEU A 161 9.36 2.18 20.74
CA LEU A 161 8.77 0.99 21.36
C LEU A 161 7.98 0.13 20.35
N LEU A 162 7.45 0.73 19.28
CA LEU A 162 6.63 0.07 18.26
C LEU A 162 7.46 -0.45 17.08
N ASP A 163 8.50 0.28 16.71
CA ASP A 163 9.33 -0.02 15.54
C ASP A 163 9.90 -1.45 15.50
N PRO A 164 10.48 -1.99 16.59
CA PRO A 164 10.97 -3.37 16.61
C PRO A 164 9.87 -4.40 16.40
N ILE A 165 8.64 -4.12 16.89
CA ILE A 165 7.48 -4.99 16.74
C ILE A 165 7.02 -5.01 15.28
N TYR A 166 6.89 -3.82 14.68
CA TYR A 166 6.52 -3.65 13.28
C TYR A 166 7.53 -4.34 12.35
N LYS A 167 8.83 -4.12 12.56
CA LYS A 167 9.91 -4.78 11.80
C LYS A 167 9.88 -6.30 11.92
N THR A 168 9.63 -6.82 13.11
CA THR A 168 9.49 -8.28 13.33
C THR A 168 8.27 -8.83 12.61
N TYR A 169 7.14 -8.12 12.67
CA TYR A 169 5.89 -8.51 12.02
C TYR A 169 6.03 -8.52 10.49
N THR A 170 6.68 -7.51 9.93
CA THR A 170 6.82 -7.35 8.48
C THR A 170 8.01 -8.10 7.87
N ALA A 171 8.91 -8.68 8.66
CA ALA A 171 10.18 -9.27 8.21
C ALA A 171 10.06 -10.36 7.12
N ARG A 172 8.88 -10.98 6.98
CA ARG A 172 8.61 -12.03 5.97
C ARG A 172 7.49 -11.63 5.02
N LEU A 173 7.19 -10.35 4.94
CA LEU A 173 6.13 -9.78 4.12
C LEU A 173 6.74 -8.95 2.99
N SER A 174 5.92 -8.61 2.01
CA SER A 174 6.29 -7.79 0.86
C SER A 174 5.23 -6.71 0.63
N GLY A 175 5.60 -5.59 0.01
CA GLY A 175 4.68 -4.52 -0.31
C GLY A 175 4.35 -3.59 0.88
N TYR A 176 5.09 -3.66 1.98
CA TYR A 176 4.85 -2.82 3.16
C TYR A 176 5.70 -1.54 3.14
N ALA A 177 5.20 -0.51 3.82
CA ALA A 177 5.94 0.73 4.00
C ALA A 177 7.03 0.55 5.07
N GLU A 178 8.27 0.93 4.72
CA GLU A 178 9.34 1.08 5.71
C GLU A 178 9.04 2.33 6.55
N ARG A 179 8.98 2.16 7.87
CA ARG A 179 8.72 3.25 8.80
C ARG A 179 10.00 3.64 9.53
N GLY A 180 10.56 4.81 9.22
CA GLY A 180 11.60 5.46 10.00
C GLY A 180 11.02 6.40 11.08
N GLU A 181 11.86 7.17 11.74
CA GLU A 181 11.43 8.14 12.77
C GLU A 181 10.41 9.14 12.23
N LYS A 182 10.63 9.67 11.02
CA LYS A 182 9.74 10.66 10.39
C LYS A 182 8.34 10.08 10.18
N GLU A 183 8.26 8.88 9.61
CA GLU A 183 7.00 8.19 9.30
C GLU A 183 6.27 7.83 10.59
N TRP A 184 6.96 7.27 11.57
CA TRP A 184 6.38 6.94 12.88
C TRP A 184 5.84 8.17 13.60
N LYS A 185 6.61 9.26 13.66
CA LYS A 185 6.18 10.50 14.34
C LYS A 185 4.97 11.12 13.65
N ARG A 186 4.92 11.10 12.31
CA ARG A 186 3.77 11.57 11.55
C ARG A 186 2.53 10.71 11.80
N LEU A 187 2.70 9.39 11.80
CA LEU A 187 1.60 8.45 12.04
C LEU A 187 1.03 8.58 13.45
N LEU A 188 1.89 8.51 14.48
CA LEU A 188 1.46 8.67 15.87
C LEU A 188 0.87 10.05 16.15
N GLY A 189 1.45 11.09 15.55
CA GLY A 189 0.94 12.45 15.69
C GLY A 189 -0.46 12.61 15.12
N SER A 190 -0.76 12.02 13.96
CA SER A 190 -2.11 11.96 13.39
C SER A 190 -3.07 11.24 14.33
N PHE A 191 -2.70 10.06 14.82
CA PHE A 191 -3.52 9.30 15.74
C PHE A 191 -3.87 10.10 17.01
N PHE A 192 -2.88 10.73 17.64
CA PHE A 192 -3.12 11.51 18.85
C PHE A 192 -3.94 12.78 18.58
N ALA A 193 -3.73 13.45 17.45
CA ALA A 193 -4.53 14.61 17.05
C ALA A 193 -6.02 14.26 16.87
N GLU A 194 -6.30 13.04 16.38
CA GLU A 194 -7.65 12.53 16.20
C GLU A 194 -8.25 11.83 17.43
N GLY A 195 -7.54 11.81 18.56
CA GLY A 195 -7.99 11.12 19.78
C GLY A 195 -7.98 9.60 19.69
N VAL A 196 -7.15 9.04 18.81
CA VAL A 196 -6.94 7.61 18.66
C VAL A 196 -5.96 7.11 19.73
N ASN A 197 -6.24 5.93 20.30
CA ASN A 197 -5.43 5.34 21.36
C ASN A 197 -4.44 4.32 20.78
N VAL A 198 -3.27 4.22 21.41
CA VAL A 198 -2.27 3.19 21.11
C VAL A 198 -2.00 2.38 22.38
N ALA A 199 -2.48 1.14 22.38
CA ALA A 199 -2.24 0.19 23.47
C ALA A 199 -1.07 -0.74 23.11
N VAL A 200 -0.28 -1.10 24.13
CA VAL A 200 0.81 -2.09 24.00
C VAL A 200 0.63 -3.21 25.02
N VAL A 201 1.12 -4.40 24.68
CA VAL A 201 1.21 -5.55 25.59
C VAL A 201 2.67 -5.88 25.86
N ARG A 202 2.99 -6.20 27.13
CA ARG A 202 4.36 -6.44 27.63
C ARG A 202 4.43 -7.74 28.41
N ASN A 203 5.53 -8.44 28.27
CA ASN A 203 5.85 -9.59 29.11
C ASN A 203 6.41 -9.16 30.48
N ASP A 204 6.77 -10.14 31.33
CA ASP A 204 7.31 -9.90 32.67
C ASP A 204 8.66 -9.18 32.67
N ASP A 205 9.43 -9.29 31.57
CA ASP A 205 10.70 -8.55 31.37
C ASP A 205 10.47 -7.14 30.81
N HIS A 206 9.22 -6.65 30.79
CA HIS A 206 8.80 -5.37 30.23
C HIS A 206 9.03 -5.20 28.72
N VAL A 207 9.33 -6.27 28.00
CA VAL A 207 9.47 -6.26 26.54
C VAL A 207 8.09 -6.20 25.90
N ILE A 208 7.90 -5.25 24.97
CA ILE A 208 6.67 -5.15 24.20
C ILE A 208 6.63 -6.27 23.16
N GLU A 209 5.51 -7.01 23.09
CA GLU A 209 5.28 -8.10 22.15
C GLU A 209 4.18 -7.79 21.12
N GLY A 210 3.44 -6.69 21.30
CA GLY A 210 2.40 -6.27 20.37
C GLY A 210 1.79 -4.93 20.73
N TYR A 211 1.08 -4.35 19.78
CA TYR A 211 0.33 -3.10 19.95
C TYR A 211 -0.95 -3.09 19.12
N ALA A 212 -1.88 -2.23 19.53
CA ALA A 212 -3.11 -1.95 18.80
C ALA A 212 -3.38 -0.45 18.75
N VAL A 213 -3.82 0.02 17.59
CA VAL A 213 -4.30 1.39 17.35
C VAL A 213 -5.81 1.34 17.23
N TYR A 214 -6.54 2.07 18.07
CA TYR A 214 -7.99 1.94 18.16
C TYR A 214 -8.66 3.22 18.64
N ARG A 215 -9.96 3.36 18.36
CA ARG A 215 -10.78 4.50 18.81
C ARG A 215 -11.92 4.01 19.69
N LEU A 216 -12.19 4.76 20.78
CA LEU A 216 -13.37 4.56 21.62
C LEU A 216 -14.46 5.60 21.28
N GLY A 217 -15.62 5.46 21.89
CA GLY A 217 -16.75 6.39 21.75
C GLY A 217 -17.85 5.95 20.78
N GLN A 218 -17.70 4.74 20.20
CA GLN A 218 -18.71 4.09 19.36
C GLN A 218 -19.05 2.70 19.90
N PRO A 219 -20.25 2.16 19.67
CA PRO A 219 -20.60 0.81 20.07
C PRO A 219 -19.68 -0.26 19.48
N GLU A 220 -19.24 -0.09 18.24
CA GLU A 220 -18.19 -0.88 17.59
C GLU A 220 -16.83 -0.16 17.80
N ILE A 221 -15.86 -0.85 18.37
CA ILE A 221 -14.50 -0.34 18.58
C ILE A 221 -13.68 -0.63 17.30
N PRO A 222 -13.39 0.38 16.48
CA PRO A 222 -12.52 0.20 15.32
C PRO A 222 -11.06 0.10 15.77
N VAL A 223 -10.37 -0.94 15.33
CA VAL A 223 -8.93 -1.15 15.49
C VAL A 223 -8.29 -1.07 14.11
N THR A 224 -7.62 0.04 13.84
CA THR A 224 -7.03 0.34 12.53
C THR A 224 -5.69 -0.36 12.31
N GLU A 225 -4.98 -0.69 13.39
CA GLU A 225 -3.74 -1.46 13.32
C GLU A 225 -3.65 -2.42 14.52
N LEU A 226 -3.34 -3.69 14.24
CA LEU A 226 -3.14 -4.74 15.23
C LEU A 226 -1.86 -5.50 14.85
N VAL A 227 -0.78 -5.29 15.57
CA VAL A 227 0.55 -5.84 15.27
C VAL A 227 1.11 -6.59 16.46
N TYR A 228 1.65 -7.76 16.21
CA TYR A 228 2.13 -8.65 17.26
C TYR A 228 3.26 -9.56 16.76
N THR A 229 4.16 -9.94 17.65
CA THR A 229 5.27 -10.85 17.33
C THR A 229 4.95 -12.31 17.67
N THR A 230 3.94 -12.54 18.52
CA THR A 230 3.51 -13.88 18.99
C THR A 230 1.98 -13.99 19.03
N ARG A 231 1.46 -15.22 18.95
CA ARG A 231 0.02 -15.47 19.17
C ARG A 231 -0.43 -15.15 20.59
N ARG A 232 0.46 -15.29 21.56
CA ARG A 232 0.20 -14.84 22.93
C ARG A 232 -0.07 -13.35 22.99
N ALA A 233 0.74 -12.54 22.30
CA ALA A 233 0.55 -11.10 22.23
C ALA A 233 -0.76 -10.70 21.53
N GLN A 234 -1.11 -11.35 20.40
CA GLN A 234 -2.41 -11.13 19.76
C GLN A 234 -3.57 -11.45 20.71
N ARG A 235 -3.53 -12.60 21.39
CA ARG A 235 -4.56 -13.02 22.35
C ARG A 235 -4.64 -12.08 23.56
N ALA A 236 -3.51 -11.52 24.00
CA ALA A 236 -3.49 -10.51 25.05
C ALA A 236 -4.14 -9.19 24.57
N LEU A 237 -3.86 -8.75 23.35
CA LEU A 237 -4.57 -7.59 22.75
C LEU A 237 -6.08 -7.85 22.64
N LEU A 238 -6.51 -9.06 22.24
CA LEU A 238 -7.93 -9.43 22.26
C LEU A 238 -8.52 -9.42 23.69
N ASN A 239 -7.73 -9.82 24.71
CA ASN A 239 -8.15 -9.70 26.10
C ASN A 239 -8.29 -8.23 26.55
N TYR A 240 -7.41 -7.37 26.05
CA TYR A 240 -7.53 -5.92 26.30
C TYR A 240 -8.87 -5.41 25.80
N PHE A 241 -9.28 -5.73 24.57
CA PHE A 241 -10.58 -5.34 24.01
C PHE A 241 -11.75 -6.03 24.72
N TYR A 242 -11.62 -7.30 25.09
CA TYR A 242 -12.63 -7.98 25.90
C TYR A 242 -12.95 -7.23 27.21
N ASN A 243 -11.98 -6.54 27.81
CA ASN A 243 -12.18 -5.74 29.01
C ASN A 243 -12.94 -4.42 28.76
N HIS A 244 -13.16 -4.02 27.50
CA HIS A 244 -13.92 -2.81 27.14
C HIS A 244 -15.44 -3.03 26.99
N ARG A 245 -16.00 -4.14 27.47
CA ARG A 245 -17.42 -4.50 27.38
C ARG A 245 -18.38 -3.49 28.03
N SER A 246 -17.89 -2.63 28.93
CA SER A 246 -18.67 -1.53 29.48
C SER A 246 -18.68 -0.27 28.58
N GLN A 247 -17.84 -0.26 27.52
CA GLN A 247 -17.63 0.91 26.66
C GLN A 247 -18.03 0.63 25.21
N GLY A 248 -18.18 -0.64 24.82
CA GLY A 248 -18.57 -1.07 23.48
C GLY A 248 -19.24 -2.42 23.48
N THR A 249 -19.81 -2.80 22.33
CA THR A 249 -20.51 -4.09 22.12
C THR A 249 -19.75 -5.02 21.19
N SER A 250 -18.97 -4.46 20.27
CA SER A 250 -18.22 -5.21 19.27
C SER A 250 -16.86 -4.57 18.99
N ILE A 251 -16.00 -5.33 18.38
CA ILE A 251 -14.72 -4.89 17.85
C ILE A 251 -14.66 -5.17 16.35
N ARG A 252 -14.07 -4.26 15.61
CA ARG A 252 -13.70 -4.45 14.20
C ARG A 252 -12.21 -4.20 14.04
N TRP A 253 -11.50 -5.18 13.45
CA TRP A 253 -10.07 -5.02 13.18
C TRP A 253 -9.69 -5.55 11.80
N ASN A 254 -8.59 -5.03 11.27
CA ASN A 254 -8.05 -5.44 9.98
C ASN A 254 -6.75 -6.21 10.18
N GLU A 255 -6.56 -7.26 9.37
CA GLU A 255 -5.35 -8.09 9.32
C GLU A 255 -4.91 -8.32 7.88
N GLY A 256 -3.63 -8.56 7.66
CA GLY A 256 -3.15 -9.02 6.36
C GLY A 256 -3.66 -10.42 6.01
N LEU A 257 -3.86 -10.71 4.73
CA LEU A 257 -4.33 -12.04 4.29
C LEU A 257 -3.37 -13.18 4.66
N HIS A 258 -2.12 -12.86 4.98
CA HIS A 258 -1.13 -13.83 5.45
C HIS A 258 -1.46 -14.39 6.84
N ASP A 259 -2.27 -13.70 7.65
CA ASP A 259 -2.68 -14.19 8.95
C ASP A 259 -3.75 -15.29 8.80
N THR A 260 -3.50 -16.42 9.44
CA THR A 260 -4.38 -17.60 9.35
C THR A 260 -5.16 -17.84 10.63
N TYR A 261 -5.11 -16.91 11.61
CA TYR A 261 -5.75 -17.11 12.91
C TYR A 261 -7.27 -17.20 12.85
N TYR A 262 -7.89 -16.65 11.81
CA TYR A 262 -9.32 -16.81 11.54
C TYR A 262 -9.80 -18.28 11.55
N ARG A 263 -8.89 -19.23 11.26
CA ARG A 263 -9.18 -20.67 11.31
C ARG A 263 -9.45 -21.20 12.73
N PHE A 264 -9.14 -20.43 13.75
CA PHE A 264 -9.30 -20.76 15.16
C PHE A 264 -10.40 -19.95 15.83
N TYR A 265 -11.14 -19.11 15.08
CA TYR A 265 -12.27 -18.38 15.62
C TYR A 265 -13.42 -19.34 15.99
N PRO A 266 -14.09 -19.10 17.14
CA PRO A 266 -15.11 -20.04 17.68
C PRO A 266 -16.31 -20.19 16.74
N ASP A 267 -16.69 -19.11 16.07
CA ASP A 267 -17.76 -19.12 15.04
C ASP A 267 -17.30 -18.27 13.85
N GLY A 268 -16.83 -18.93 12.82
CA GLY A 268 -16.32 -18.31 11.60
C GLY A 268 -17.36 -18.09 10.50
N ARG A 269 -18.67 -18.22 10.79
CA ARG A 269 -19.72 -18.12 9.77
C ARG A 269 -20.01 -16.68 9.34
N THR A 270 -19.80 -15.72 10.22
CA THR A 270 -20.13 -14.30 9.99
C THR A 270 -19.03 -13.41 10.55
N GLY A 271 -19.03 -12.13 10.16
CA GLY A 271 -18.10 -11.13 10.69
C GLY A 271 -16.73 -11.14 10.05
N HIS A 272 -16.53 -11.87 8.95
CA HIS A 272 -15.27 -11.92 8.21
C HIS A 272 -15.50 -11.57 6.74
N ALA A 273 -14.73 -10.60 6.24
CA ALA A 273 -14.78 -10.20 4.85
C ALA A 273 -13.36 -9.88 4.36
N THR A 274 -13.10 -10.04 3.06
CA THR A 274 -11.92 -9.48 2.42
C THR A 274 -12.24 -8.09 1.88
N MET A 275 -11.33 -7.15 2.07
CA MET A 275 -11.44 -5.79 1.55
C MET A 275 -10.26 -5.50 0.62
N PRO A 276 -10.51 -5.03 -0.63
CA PRO A 276 -9.45 -4.47 -1.47
C PRO A 276 -8.90 -3.22 -0.78
N TYR A 277 -7.57 -3.15 -0.65
CA TYR A 277 -6.99 -2.10 0.18
C TYR A 277 -6.03 -1.19 -0.58
N MET A 278 -4.97 -1.74 -1.18
CA MET A 278 -3.95 -0.93 -1.84
C MET A 278 -3.71 -1.38 -3.26
N MET A 279 -3.54 -0.40 -4.15
CA MET A 279 -3.17 -0.62 -5.55
C MET A 279 -1.74 -0.16 -5.80
N SER A 280 -1.07 -0.82 -6.74
CA SER A 280 0.25 -0.43 -7.24
C SER A 280 0.23 -0.23 -8.74
N ARG A 281 1.17 0.57 -9.24
CA ARG A 281 1.41 0.79 -10.66
C ARG A 281 2.88 0.98 -10.94
N ILE A 282 3.35 0.39 -12.03
CA ILE A 282 4.70 0.64 -12.54
C ILE A 282 4.76 2.04 -13.17
N VAL A 283 5.71 2.83 -12.73
CA VAL A 283 6.04 4.16 -13.26
C VAL A 283 6.99 4.05 -14.45
N ASP A 284 8.05 3.24 -14.30
CA ASP A 284 9.01 2.95 -15.36
C ASP A 284 9.32 1.45 -15.39
N VAL A 285 9.03 0.79 -16.51
CA VAL A 285 9.16 -0.67 -16.67
C VAL A 285 10.61 -1.13 -16.49
N LYS A 286 11.57 -0.41 -17.11
CA LYS A 286 12.99 -0.77 -16.98
C LYS A 286 13.44 -0.65 -15.53
N ALA A 287 13.13 0.48 -14.90
CA ALA A 287 13.50 0.73 -13.50
C ALA A 287 12.85 -0.30 -12.55
N ALA A 288 11.60 -0.73 -12.81
CA ALA A 288 10.90 -1.70 -11.97
C ALA A 288 11.57 -3.09 -12.03
N PHE A 289 11.90 -3.58 -13.21
CA PHE A 289 12.63 -4.83 -13.35
C PHE A 289 14.02 -4.77 -12.68
N GLU A 290 14.75 -3.68 -12.87
CA GLU A 290 16.12 -3.52 -12.35
C GLU A 290 16.17 -3.25 -10.84
N ALA A 291 15.04 -2.85 -10.23
CA ALA A 291 14.96 -2.55 -8.80
C ALA A 291 14.36 -3.70 -7.96
N ILE A 292 13.50 -4.54 -8.56
CA ILE A 292 12.76 -5.56 -7.81
C ILE A 292 13.45 -6.93 -7.96
N PRO A 293 13.88 -7.53 -6.83
CA PRO A 293 14.53 -8.84 -6.85
C PRO A 293 13.60 -9.96 -7.35
N VAL A 294 14.20 -10.93 -8.00
CA VAL A 294 13.54 -12.18 -8.41
C VAL A 294 14.30 -13.37 -7.86
N ASN A 295 13.65 -14.53 -7.76
CA ASN A 295 14.29 -15.75 -7.30
C ASN A 295 15.13 -16.38 -8.41
N GLN A 296 16.34 -15.88 -8.62
CA GLN A 296 17.24 -16.38 -9.66
C GLN A 296 17.95 -17.69 -9.32
N GLU A 297 17.90 -18.15 -8.06
CA GLU A 297 18.44 -19.48 -7.67
C GLU A 297 17.75 -20.63 -8.40
N ALA A 298 16.54 -20.38 -8.93
CA ALA A 298 15.81 -21.33 -9.75
C ALA A 298 16.37 -21.52 -11.17
N LEU A 299 17.26 -20.64 -11.60
CA LEU A 299 17.82 -20.69 -12.95
C LEU A 299 19.11 -21.54 -12.96
N MET A 300 19.11 -22.62 -13.75
CA MET A 300 20.31 -23.42 -13.98
C MET A 300 21.36 -22.69 -14.83
N MET A 301 20.94 -21.74 -15.65
CA MET A 301 21.79 -20.92 -16.52
C MET A 301 21.13 -19.56 -16.76
N PRO A 302 21.92 -18.54 -17.15
CA PRO A 302 21.35 -17.25 -17.55
C PRO A 302 20.38 -17.42 -18.73
N ILE A 303 19.26 -16.71 -18.69
CA ILE A 303 18.28 -16.68 -19.77
C ILE A 303 17.98 -15.22 -20.17
N THR A 304 17.63 -15.04 -21.43
CA THR A 304 17.18 -13.76 -21.97
C THR A 304 15.80 -13.95 -22.57
N MET A 305 14.89 -13.04 -22.24
CA MET A 305 13.51 -13.08 -22.73
C MET A 305 13.06 -11.72 -23.22
N THR A 306 12.18 -11.72 -24.21
CA THR A 306 11.60 -10.51 -24.78
C THR A 306 10.17 -10.32 -24.26
N PHE A 307 9.95 -9.21 -23.58
CA PHE A 307 8.64 -8.79 -23.07
C PHE A 307 8.03 -7.72 -23.99
N ALA A 308 6.82 -7.92 -24.47
CA ALA A 308 5.98 -6.87 -25.04
C ALA A 308 5.08 -6.31 -23.92
N VAL A 309 5.34 -5.10 -23.48
CA VAL A 309 4.57 -4.43 -22.43
C VAL A 309 3.58 -3.47 -23.04
N LYS A 310 2.29 -3.63 -22.68
CA LYS A 310 1.20 -2.73 -23.06
C LYS A 310 0.97 -1.73 -21.94
N ASP A 311 0.96 -0.44 -22.27
CA ASP A 311 0.54 0.64 -21.37
C ASP A 311 -0.29 1.64 -22.16
N GLY A 312 -1.56 1.78 -21.79
CA GLY A 312 -2.51 2.68 -22.45
C GLY A 312 -2.37 4.14 -22.03
N LEU A 313 -1.70 4.40 -20.88
CA LEU A 313 -1.55 5.75 -20.34
C LEU A 313 -0.14 6.32 -20.58
N CYS A 314 0.90 5.53 -20.32
CA CYS A 314 2.29 5.96 -20.32
C CYS A 314 3.01 5.42 -21.56
N SER A 315 3.13 6.25 -22.61
CA SER A 315 3.76 5.85 -23.87
C SER A 315 5.22 5.39 -23.72
N TRP A 316 5.94 5.89 -22.73
CA TRP A 316 7.34 5.50 -22.45
C TRP A 316 7.49 4.07 -21.92
N ASN A 317 6.43 3.50 -21.34
CA ASN A 317 6.39 2.11 -20.87
C ASN A 317 5.98 1.14 -21.99
N LYS A 318 5.21 1.62 -22.96
CA LYS A 318 4.79 0.77 -24.10
C LYS A 318 6.00 0.39 -24.93
N GLY A 319 6.12 -0.90 -25.30
CA GLY A 319 7.17 -1.36 -26.17
C GLY A 319 7.68 -2.75 -25.85
N ARG A 320 8.79 -3.11 -26.50
CA ARG A 320 9.48 -4.41 -26.26
C ARG A 320 10.74 -4.20 -25.45
N TYR A 321 10.96 -5.12 -24.53
CA TYR A 321 12.08 -5.12 -23.58
C TYR A 321 12.79 -6.46 -23.62
N GLU A 322 14.11 -6.43 -23.79
CA GLU A 322 14.98 -7.57 -23.55
C GLU A 322 15.33 -7.59 -22.07
N VAL A 323 14.98 -8.69 -21.39
CA VAL A 323 15.20 -8.89 -19.95
C VAL A 323 16.14 -10.07 -19.79
N GLN A 324 17.30 -9.81 -19.18
CA GLN A 324 18.34 -10.81 -18.97
C GLN A 324 18.40 -11.20 -17.51
N TYR A 325 18.12 -12.45 -17.24
CA TYR A 325 18.23 -13.05 -15.91
C TYR A 325 19.56 -13.79 -15.78
N GLY A 326 20.22 -13.63 -14.64
CA GLY A 326 21.54 -14.24 -14.42
C GLY A 326 21.80 -14.43 -12.92
N SER A 327 23.04 -14.24 -12.48
CA SER A 327 23.44 -14.43 -11.08
C SER A 327 23.16 -13.23 -10.17
N ALA A 328 22.77 -12.09 -10.73
CA ALA A 328 22.42 -10.90 -9.93
C ALA A 328 21.01 -11.03 -9.35
N LEU A 329 20.71 -10.38 -8.23
CA LEU A 329 19.39 -10.40 -7.58
C LEU A 329 18.28 -9.82 -8.46
N THR A 330 18.62 -8.87 -9.33
CA THR A 330 17.70 -8.24 -10.27
C THR A 330 18.13 -8.49 -11.71
N PRO A 331 17.20 -8.59 -12.67
CA PRO A 331 17.56 -8.72 -14.09
C PRO A 331 18.14 -7.42 -14.63
N SER A 332 18.89 -7.50 -15.74
CA SER A 332 19.24 -6.33 -16.54
C SER A 332 18.24 -6.16 -17.68
N VAL A 333 17.90 -4.91 -18.02
CA VAL A 333 16.81 -4.63 -18.95
C VAL A 333 17.20 -3.59 -19.98
N LYS A 334 16.87 -3.89 -21.25
CA LYS A 334 17.05 -2.98 -22.38
C LYS A 334 15.73 -2.84 -23.13
N LYS A 335 15.25 -1.61 -23.29
CA LYS A 335 14.14 -1.35 -24.23
C LYS A 335 14.66 -1.45 -25.66
N ILE A 336 14.09 -2.35 -26.44
CA ILE A 336 14.54 -2.66 -27.81
C ILE A 336 13.61 -2.10 -28.88
N SER A 337 12.37 -1.72 -28.52
CA SER A 337 11.41 -1.13 -29.46
C SER A 337 10.34 -0.35 -28.69
N ASP A 338 9.81 0.72 -29.29
CA ASP A 338 8.64 1.47 -28.80
C ASP A 338 7.31 0.87 -29.28
N THR A 339 7.34 -0.15 -30.16
CA THR A 339 6.15 -0.89 -30.56
C THR A 339 6.11 -2.26 -29.91
N ILE A 340 4.92 -2.80 -29.75
CA ILE A 340 4.69 -4.15 -29.20
C ILE A 340 4.66 -5.23 -30.29
N GLU A 341 4.62 -4.81 -31.57
CA GLU A 341 4.62 -5.74 -32.69
C GLU A 341 6.01 -6.38 -32.89
N GLY A 342 6.02 -7.63 -33.29
CA GLY A 342 7.21 -8.45 -33.53
C GLY A 342 7.26 -9.67 -32.63
N GLU A 343 8.29 -10.47 -32.83
CA GLU A 343 8.50 -11.69 -32.06
C GLU A 343 8.77 -11.35 -30.59
N THR A 344 8.04 -12.00 -29.68
CA THR A 344 8.15 -11.83 -28.23
C THR A 344 7.85 -13.14 -27.52
N ASP A 345 8.58 -13.40 -26.44
CA ASP A 345 8.32 -14.56 -25.58
C ASP A 345 7.09 -14.31 -24.68
N ILE A 346 6.87 -13.04 -24.29
CA ILE A 346 5.85 -12.65 -23.32
C ILE A 346 5.14 -11.39 -23.79
N THR A 347 3.82 -11.39 -23.66
CA THR A 347 3.00 -10.17 -23.78
C THR A 347 2.24 -9.94 -22.49
N ILE A 348 2.36 -8.74 -21.90
CA ILE A 348 1.76 -8.41 -20.60
C ILE A 348 1.28 -6.94 -20.57
N GLU A 349 0.19 -6.71 -19.85
CA GLU A 349 -0.27 -5.37 -19.52
C GLU A 349 0.50 -4.82 -18.31
N VAL A 350 0.73 -3.50 -18.26
CA VAL A 350 1.52 -2.87 -17.20
C VAL A 350 0.95 -3.10 -15.80
N GLY A 351 -0.37 -3.17 -15.66
CA GLY A 351 -1.04 -3.49 -14.38
C GLY A 351 -0.76 -4.93 -13.95
N ALA A 352 -0.87 -5.89 -14.87
CA ALA A 352 -0.53 -7.29 -14.62
C ALA A 352 0.96 -7.46 -14.30
N LEU A 353 1.84 -6.73 -15.00
CA LEU A 353 3.26 -6.71 -14.66
C LEU A 353 3.50 -6.18 -13.25
N SER A 354 2.73 -5.16 -12.81
CA SER A 354 2.79 -4.69 -11.43
C SER A 354 2.41 -5.78 -10.43
N GLN A 355 1.34 -6.54 -10.69
CA GLN A 355 0.92 -7.65 -9.82
C GLN A 355 1.96 -8.79 -9.78
N LEU A 356 2.57 -9.12 -10.91
CA LEU A 356 3.63 -10.12 -11.01
C LEU A 356 4.87 -9.71 -10.19
N LEU A 357 5.34 -8.48 -10.37
CA LEU A 357 6.51 -7.96 -9.65
C LEU A 357 6.26 -7.81 -8.15
N MET A 358 5.06 -7.36 -7.75
CA MET A 358 4.65 -7.33 -6.34
C MET A 358 4.49 -8.73 -5.73
N GLY A 359 4.27 -9.75 -6.55
CA GLY A 359 4.04 -11.12 -6.11
C GLY A 359 2.62 -11.37 -5.59
N THR A 360 1.66 -10.60 -6.07
CA THR A 360 0.25 -10.75 -5.69
C THR A 360 -0.42 -11.90 -6.43
N LEU A 361 -0.08 -12.06 -7.69
CA LEU A 361 -0.53 -13.13 -8.58
C LEU A 361 0.68 -13.81 -9.22
N THR A 362 0.56 -15.11 -9.44
CA THR A 362 1.56 -15.89 -10.19
C THR A 362 1.43 -15.62 -11.69
N ALA A 363 2.45 -16.00 -12.45
CA ALA A 363 2.36 -15.93 -13.91
C ALA A 363 1.23 -16.80 -14.45
N ARG A 364 1.00 -17.95 -13.82
CA ARG A 364 -0.09 -18.88 -14.18
C ARG A 364 -1.47 -18.27 -13.93
N ASP A 365 -1.65 -17.57 -12.78
CA ASP A 365 -2.90 -16.85 -12.50
C ASP A 365 -3.16 -15.76 -13.56
N LEU A 366 -2.14 -14.97 -13.89
CA LEU A 366 -2.25 -13.91 -14.89
C LEU A 366 -2.51 -14.44 -16.30
N ALA A 367 -1.92 -15.60 -16.65
CA ALA A 367 -2.18 -16.27 -17.92
C ALA A 367 -3.61 -16.83 -17.97
N PHE A 368 -4.09 -17.42 -16.88
CA PHE A 368 -5.48 -17.90 -16.77
C PHE A 368 -6.50 -16.76 -16.94
N GLU A 369 -6.22 -15.57 -16.37
CA GLU A 369 -7.04 -14.37 -16.52
C GLU A 369 -6.87 -13.68 -17.90
N GLY A 370 -6.02 -14.21 -18.79
CA GLY A 370 -5.74 -13.64 -20.11
C GLY A 370 -4.97 -12.31 -20.09
N LYS A 371 -4.36 -11.95 -18.94
CA LYS A 371 -3.58 -10.71 -18.75
C LYS A 371 -2.10 -10.86 -19.06
N LEU A 372 -1.64 -12.10 -19.20
CA LEU A 372 -0.30 -12.47 -19.60
C LEU A 372 -0.38 -13.55 -20.68
N SER A 373 0.38 -13.41 -21.76
CA SER A 373 0.54 -14.43 -22.81
C SER A 373 1.98 -14.89 -22.83
N VAL A 374 2.20 -16.18 -22.63
CA VAL A 374 3.51 -16.85 -22.61
C VAL A 374 3.29 -18.33 -22.94
N SER A 375 4.32 -19.04 -23.43
CA SER A 375 4.21 -20.49 -23.65
C SER A 375 4.15 -21.25 -22.32
N GLU A 376 3.48 -22.40 -22.32
CA GLU A 376 3.26 -23.23 -21.12
C GLU A 376 4.59 -23.65 -20.45
N GLU A 377 5.62 -23.91 -21.24
CA GLU A 377 6.95 -24.30 -20.75
C GLU A 377 7.62 -23.22 -19.87
N TRP A 378 7.27 -21.93 -20.09
CA TRP A 378 7.81 -20.81 -19.32
C TRP A 378 7.02 -20.48 -18.08
N LEU A 379 5.75 -20.92 -17.95
CA LEU A 379 4.92 -20.61 -16.77
C LEU A 379 5.56 -21.10 -15.49
N ASP A 380 6.07 -22.33 -15.45
CA ASP A 380 6.71 -22.91 -14.26
C ASP A 380 7.96 -22.10 -13.85
N TYR A 381 8.77 -21.66 -14.84
CA TYR A 381 9.93 -20.82 -14.55
C TYR A 381 9.53 -19.46 -14.00
N PHE A 382 8.48 -18.85 -14.55
CA PHE A 382 7.99 -17.56 -14.09
C PHE A 382 7.37 -17.63 -12.69
N ASP A 383 6.64 -18.69 -12.38
CA ASP A 383 6.07 -18.89 -11.04
C ASP A 383 7.18 -19.07 -9.99
N ILE A 384 8.35 -19.55 -10.37
CA ILE A 384 9.50 -19.63 -9.48
C ILE A 384 10.24 -18.30 -9.40
N LEU A 385 10.53 -17.65 -10.55
CA LEU A 385 11.22 -16.35 -10.62
C LEU A 385 10.44 -15.27 -9.88
N TYR A 386 9.14 -15.20 -10.13
CA TYR A 386 8.20 -14.23 -9.57
C TYR A 386 7.23 -14.90 -8.60
N SER A 387 7.77 -15.74 -7.70
CA SER A 387 6.96 -16.47 -6.73
C SER A 387 6.01 -15.56 -5.95
N GLU A 388 4.83 -16.09 -5.62
CA GLU A 388 3.84 -15.40 -4.80
C GLU A 388 4.44 -14.90 -3.49
N GLN A 389 4.07 -13.70 -3.08
CA GLN A 389 4.50 -13.05 -1.85
C GLN A 389 3.33 -12.85 -0.91
N LYS A 390 3.61 -12.88 0.38
CA LYS A 390 2.66 -12.46 1.40
C LYS A 390 2.64 -10.93 1.45
N THR A 391 1.76 -10.34 0.65
CA THR A 391 1.67 -8.87 0.57
C THR A 391 0.97 -8.28 1.78
N TYR A 392 1.46 -7.13 2.23
CA TYR A 392 0.92 -6.39 3.38
C TYR A 392 1.21 -4.91 3.24
N ILE A 393 0.27 -4.10 3.63
CA ILE A 393 0.46 -2.67 3.92
C ILE A 393 -0.70 -2.22 4.81
N ASN A 394 -0.44 -1.24 5.68
CA ASN A 394 -1.46 -0.67 6.55
C ASN A 394 -1.20 0.83 6.76
N GLU A 395 -1.22 1.57 5.66
CA GLU A 395 -1.06 3.03 5.64
C GLU A 395 -2.40 3.68 5.27
N TRP A 396 -3.00 4.39 6.22
CA TRP A 396 -4.28 5.09 6.06
C TRP A 396 -4.04 6.59 5.96
N TRP A 397 -4.39 7.18 4.80
CA TRP A 397 -4.26 8.62 4.54
C TRP A 397 -5.41 9.15 3.67
#